data_3aeb19fdd6983e4049a524be60766c07
#
_entry.id   3aeb19fdd6983e4049a524be60766c07
#
_cell.length_a   1.000
_cell.length_b   1.000
_cell.length_c   1.000
_cell.angle_alpha   90.00
_cell.angle_beta   90.00
_cell.angle_gamma   90.00
#
_symmetry.space_group_name_H-M   'P 1'
#
loop_
_entity.id
_entity.type
_entity.pdbx_description
1 polymer ?
#
loop_
_entity_poly.entity_id
_entity_poly.type
_entity_poly.pdbx_seq_one_letter_code
_entity_poly.pdbx_strand_id
1 'polypeptide(L)'
;INVSWNEQTLSCFEGSAEVYFCRISSGVSSGSTPITPPGGNGFPIWRKMHSVHMAGGTNAEGWDLLGIGYTSLFVGEGVAIHSTYWHNNFGEPMSHGCVNTRPEDAKWIFRWTQPIVPFGAGDITISGDGSTRITVLEG
;
A
#
# COMPACT_ATOMS: atom_id res chain seq x y z
N ILE A 1 0.12 5.60 -9.06
CA ILE A 1 -1.02 5.09 -8.26
C ILE A 1 -1.65 6.25 -7.52
N ASN A 2 -2.96 6.38 -7.60
CA ASN A 2 -3.72 7.34 -6.82
C ASN A 2 -4.60 6.61 -5.80
N VAL A 3 -4.46 7.00 -4.54
CA VAL A 3 -5.28 6.48 -3.44
C VAL A 3 -6.20 7.61 -2.97
N SER A 4 -7.50 7.37 -2.94
CA SER A 4 -8.48 8.32 -2.39
C SER A 4 -8.86 7.89 -0.98
N TRP A 5 -8.54 8.73 0.01
CA TRP A 5 -8.85 8.44 1.40
C TRP A 5 -10.36 8.51 1.67
N ASN A 6 -11.04 9.52 1.13
CA ASN A 6 -12.49 9.67 1.33
C ASN A 6 -13.30 8.58 0.63
N GLU A 7 -12.91 8.19 -0.57
CA GLU A 7 -13.63 7.18 -1.34
C GLU A 7 -13.20 5.75 -1.03
N GLN A 8 -12.05 5.57 -0.39
CA GLN A 8 -11.46 4.27 -0.08
C GLN A 8 -11.24 3.44 -1.36
N THR A 9 -10.61 4.08 -2.33
CA THR A 9 -10.32 3.49 -3.64
C THR A 9 -8.86 3.70 -4.03
N LEU A 10 -8.39 2.86 -4.94
CA LEU A 10 -7.05 2.93 -5.51
C LEU A 10 -7.15 2.76 -7.02
N SER A 11 -6.49 3.66 -7.75
CA SER A 11 -6.40 3.63 -9.20
C SER A 11 -4.96 3.62 -9.66
N CYS A 12 -4.66 2.77 -10.64
CA CYS A 12 -3.35 2.69 -11.28
C CYS A 12 -3.45 3.25 -12.69
N PHE A 13 -2.46 4.08 -13.07
CA PHE A 13 -2.44 4.75 -14.36
C PHE A 13 -1.17 4.46 -15.13
N GLU A 14 -1.30 4.33 -16.45
CA GLU A 14 -0.21 4.39 -17.42
C GLU A 14 -0.44 5.62 -18.29
N GLY A 15 0.35 6.68 -18.05
CA GLY A 15 0.04 8.00 -18.60
C GLY A 15 -1.30 8.50 -18.06
N SER A 16 -2.25 8.80 -18.93
CA SER A 16 -3.61 9.23 -18.56
C SER A 16 -4.63 8.09 -18.53
N ALA A 17 -4.22 6.87 -18.87
CA ALA A 17 -5.12 5.72 -18.93
C ALA A 17 -5.15 4.98 -17.58
N GLU A 18 -6.35 4.84 -16.99
CA GLU A 18 -6.55 4.01 -15.82
C GLU A 18 -6.52 2.54 -16.23
N VAL A 19 -5.54 1.80 -15.72
CA VAL A 19 -5.33 0.39 -16.09
C VAL A 19 -5.77 -0.58 -14.99
N TYR A 20 -5.99 -0.09 -13.78
CA TYR A 20 -6.51 -0.89 -12.68
C TYR A 20 -7.26 -0.02 -11.68
N PHE A 21 -8.30 -0.57 -11.09
CA PHE A 21 -9.11 0.07 -10.04
C PHE A 21 -9.53 -0.96 -9.02
N CYS A 22 -9.44 -0.62 -7.72
CA CYS A 22 -9.97 -1.47 -6.67
C CYS A 22 -10.42 -0.65 -5.45
N ARG A 23 -11.23 -1.27 -4.60
CA ARG A 23 -11.55 -0.74 -3.28
C ARG A 23 -10.45 -1.14 -2.31
N ILE A 24 -10.20 -0.27 -1.33
CA ILE A 24 -9.16 -0.46 -0.34
C ILE A 24 -9.70 -0.17 1.07
N SER A 25 -8.86 -0.42 2.07
CA SER A 25 -9.10 0.05 3.42
C SER A 25 -7.84 0.75 3.91
N SER A 26 -7.94 2.06 4.13
CA SER A 26 -6.84 2.87 4.65
C SER A 26 -6.81 2.87 6.18
N GLY A 27 -5.95 3.69 6.78
CA GLY A 27 -5.93 3.92 8.21
C GLY A 27 -7.25 4.53 8.71
N VAL A 28 -7.69 4.09 9.89
CA VAL A 28 -8.95 4.53 10.50
C VAL A 28 -8.87 5.96 11.05
N SER A 29 -7.69 6.39 11.50
CA SER A 29 -7.50 7.72 12.05
C SER A 29 -7.11 8.71 10.95
N SER A 30 -7.61 9.95 11.06
CA SER A 30 -7.20 11.03 10.16
C SER A 30 -5.68 11.19 10.19
N GLY A 31 -5.05 11.15 9.01
CA GLY A 31 -3.61 11.28 8.86
C GLY A 31 -2.80 10.03 9.15
N SER A 32 -3.40 8.92 9.58
CA SER A 32 -2.67 7.66 9.79
C SER A 32 -2.15 7.07 8.48
N THR A 33 -2.88 7.26 7.37
CA THR A 33 -2.33 7.08 6.03
C THR A 33 -1.94 8.48 5.54
N PRO A 34 -0.64 8.78 5.38
CA PRO A 34 -0.20 10.14 5.06
C PRO A 34 -0.73 10.63 3.72
N ILE A 35 -1.26 11.86 3.70
CA ILE A 35 -1.73 12.52 2.48
C ILE A 35 -0.52 13.15 1.77
N THR A 36 -0.47 13.01 0.45
CA THR A 36 0.55 13.67 -0.36
C THR A 36 0.37 15.18 -0.30
N PRO A 37 1.41 15.97 0.05
CA PRO A 37 1.30 17.42 0.08
C PRO A 37 0.89 18.01 -1.28
N PRO A 38 0.13 19.13 -1.30
CA PRO A 38 -0.23 19.78 -2.56
C PRO A 38 1.01 20.11 -3.40
N GLY A 39 0.97 19.79 -4.70
CA GLY A 39 2.09 19.97 -5.62
C GLY A 39 3.21 18.94 -5.49
N GLY A 40 3.10 18.00 -4.57
CA GLY A 40 4.07 16.93 -4.41
C GLY A 40 3.92 15.83 -5.48
N ASN A 41 5.02 15.10 -5.70
CA ASN A 41 5.08 14.01 -6.69
C ASN A 41 4.65 12.66 -6.12
N GLY A 42 4.05 12.63 -4.94
CA GLY A 42 3.70 11.40 -4.25
C GLY A 42 4.89 10.75 -3.54
N PHE A 43 4.65 9.56 -3.02
CA PHE A 43 5.64 8.79 -2.27
C PHE A 43 6.19 7.67 -3.15
N PRO A 44 7.52 7.55 -3.29
CA PRO A 44 8.08 6.43 -4.05
C PRO A 44 7.98 5.13 -3.26
N ILE A 45 7.70 4.03 -3.94
CA ILE A 45 7.87 2.71 -3.33
C ILE A 45 9.37 2.53 -3.08
N TRP A 46 9.76 2.24 -1.85
CA TRP A 46 11.18 2.08 -1.51
C TRP A 46 11.58 0.66 -1.12
N ARG A 47 10.62 -0.19 -0.82
CA ARG A 47 10.86 -1.60 -0.50
C ARG A 47 9.67 -2.45 -0.90
N LYS A 48 9.94 -3.59 -1.52
CA LYS A 48 8.92 -4.56 -1.91
C LYS A 48 9.28 -5.93 -1.38
N MET A 49 8.30 -6.59 -0.76
CA MET A 49 8.48 -7.92 -0.16
C MET A 49 7.34 -8.85 -0.58
N HIS A 50 7.66 -10.09 -0.94
CA HIS A 50 6.63 -11.09 -1.23
C HIS A 50 5.79 -11.43 -0.01
N SER A 51 6.41 -11.42 1.18
CA SER A 51 5.72 -11.69 2.43
C SER A 51 6.45 -11.01 3.59
N VAL A 52 5.70 -10.55 4.57
CA VAL A 52 6.26 -9.88 5.74
C VAL A 52 5.41 -10.17 6.99
N HIS A 53 6.07 -10.14 8.15
CA HIS A 53 5.42 -10.13 9.45
C HIS A 53 5.23 -8.67 9.89
N MET A 54 4.01 -8.28 10.17
CA MET A 54 3.68 -6.94 10.67
C MET A 54 3.15 -7.02 12.09
N ALA A 55 3.76 -6.27 13.01
CA ALA A 55 3.33 -6.18 14.40
C ALA A 55 3.55 -4.76 14.91
N GLY A 56 2.76 -4.36 15.90
CA GLY A 56 2.90 -3.03 16.51
C GLY A 56 1.88 -2.81 17.61
N GLY A 57 1.90 -1.60 18.20
CA GLY A 57 1.00 -1.21 19.27
C GLY A 57 1.41 -1.77 20.63
N THR A 58 0.43 -1.87 21.53
CA THR A 58 0.62 -2.40 22.89
C THR A 58 -0.05 -3.77 23.05
N ASN A 59 0.16 -4.44 24.19
CA ASN A 59 -0.51 -5.70 24.46
C ASN A 59 -2.05 -5.60 24.47
N ALA A 60 -2.60 -4.40 24.72
CA ALA A 60 -4.03 -4.16 24.75
C ALA A 60 -4.57 -3.69 23.39
N GLU A 61 -3.79 -2.94 22.61
CA GLU A 61 -4.21 -2.31 21.35
C GLU A 61 -3.26 -2.64 20.20
N GLY A 62 -2.44 -3.66 20.35
CA GLY A 62 -1.48 -4.08 19.34
C GLY A 62 -2.07 -5.01 18.30
N TRP A 63 -1.24 -5.30 17.30
CA TRP A 63 -1.54 -6.27 16.25
C TRP A 63 -0.30 -7.09 15.94
N ASP A 64 -0.53 -8.29 15.46
CA ASP A 64 0.52 -9.24 15.12
C ASP A 64 0.02 -10.09 13.94
N LEU A 65 0.48 -9.73 12.73
CA LEU A 65 0.00 -10.31 11.48
C LEU A 65 1.14 -11.00 10.75
N LEU A 66 1.05 -12.32 10.65
CA LEU A 66 2.04 -13.16 9.98
C LEU A 66 1.68 -13.35 8.51
N GLY A 67 2.69 -13.48 7.65
CA GLY A 67 2.50 -13.87 6.27
C GLY A 67 1.74 -12.87 5.42
N ILE A 68 1.90 -11.57 5.66
CA ILE A 68 1.30 -10.54 4.83
C ILE A 68 1.99 -10.52 3.48
N GLY A 69 1.25 -10.86 2.42
CA GLY A 69 1.78 -10.98 1.07
C GLY A 69 1.78 -9.68 0.28
N TYR A 70 2.62 -9.64 -0.75
CA TYR A 70 2.65 -8.58 -1.77
C TYR A 70 2.70 -7.18 -1.18
N THR A 71 3.73 -6.93 -0.36
CA THR A 71 3.90 -5.69 0.39
C THR A 71 4.79 -4.72 -0.36
N SER A 72 4.31 -3.49 -0.55
CA SER A 72 5.04 -2.38 -1.17
C SER A 72 5.05 -1.19 -0.20
N LEU A 73 6.19 -0.95 0.45
CA LEU A 73 6.37 0.15 1.39
C LEU A 73 6.57 1.47 0.65
N PHE A 74 5.87 2.52 1.06
CA PHE A 74 6.00 3.83 0.42
C PHE A 74 6.14 4.99 1.41
N VAL A 75 5.82 4.82 2.70
CA VAL A 75 6.13 5.83 3.73
C VAL A 75 6.75 5.15 4.94
N GLY A 76 8.02 5.46 5.22
CA GLY A 76 8.73 4.89 6.36
C GLY A 76 8.70 3.37 6.36
N GLU A 77 8.81 2.77 7.53
CA GLU A 77 8.82 1.31 7.68
C GLU A 77 7.43 0.71 7.98
N GLY A 78 6.40 1.54 8.06
CA GLY A 78 5.08 1.13 8.53
C GLY A 78 3.93 1.33 7.56
N VAL A 79 4.08 2.11 6.50
CA VAL A 79 2.97 2.38 5.58
C VAL A 79 3.22 1.73 4.22
N ALA A 80 2.36 0.79 3.87
CA ALA A 80 2.49 -0.02 2.66
C ALA A 80 1.15 -0.31 2.02
N ILE A 81 1.18 -0.67 0.74
CA ILE A 81 0.09 -1.39 0.08
C ILE A 81 0.39 -2.88 0.25
N HIS A 82 -0.56 -3.65 0.75
CA HIS A 82 -0.37 -5.09 0.96
C HIS A 82 -1.66 -5.89 0.88
N SER A 83 -1.54 -7.22 0.76
CA SER A 83 -2.69 -8.11 0.81
C SER A 83 -3.26 -8.20 2.23
N THR A 84 -4.57 -8.47 2.31
CA THR A 84 -5.29 -8.53 3.58
C THR A 84 -6.13 -9.78 3.62
N TYR A 85 -5.88 -10.66 4.60
CA TYR A 85 -6.59 -11.93 4.75
C TYR A 85 -7.55 -11.95 5.95
N TRP A 86 -7.48 -10.96 6.85
CA TRP A 86 -8.19 -10.97 8.13
C TRP A 86 -9.50 -10.19 8.13
N HIS A 87 -9.85 -9.50 7.06
CA HIS A 87 -11.15 -8.86 6.91
C HIS A 87 -11.52 -8.71 5.42
N ASN A 88 -12.78 -8.38 5.19
CA ASN A 88 -13.33 -8.16 3.85
C ASN A 88 -14.15 -6.86 3.77
N ASN A 89 -13.79 -5.86 4.58
CA ASN A 89 -14.52 -4.59 4.67
C ASN A 89 -13.93 -3.50 3.76
N PHE A 90 -13.54 -3.88 2.55
CA PHE A 90 -12.97 -2.93 1.59
C PHE A 90 -14.00 -1.89 1.15
N GLY A 91 -13.60 -0.63 1.18
CA GLY A 91 -14.46 0.53 1.04
C GLY A 91 -14.60 1.32 2.33
N GLU A 92 -14.07 0.78 3.45
CA GLU A 92 -14.07 1.41 4.77
C GLU A 92 -12.67 1.38 5.38
N PRO A 93 -12.27 2.44 6.12
CA PRO A 93 -10.99 2.42 6.83
C PRO A 93 -10.93 1.32 7.89
N MET A 94 -9.89 0.50 7.88
CA MET A 94 -9.74 -0.66 8.76
C MET A 94 -8.34 -0.83 9.34
N SER A 95 -7.34 -0.07 8.86
CA SER A 95 -5.95 -0.30 9.20
C SER A 95 -5.38 0.74 10.17
N HIS A 96 -4.11 0.57 10.55
CA HIS A 96 -3.35 1.52 11.36
C HIS A 96 -2.52 2.50 10.52
N GLY A 97 -2.69 2.50 9.21
CA GLY A 97 -1.99 3.40 8.29
C GLY A 97 -1.75 2.79 6.91
N CYS A 98 -1.63 1.48 6.81
CA CYS A 98 -1.44 0.79 5.54
C CYS A 98 -2.69 0.87 4.65
N VAL A 99 -2.46 0.71 3.36
CA VAL A 99 -3.51 0.55 2.36
C VAL A 99 -3.77 -0.94 2.19
N ASN A 100 -4.82 -1.42 2.84
CA ASN A 100 -5.24 -2.82 2.77
C ASN A 100 -5.95 -3.09 1.46
N THR A 101 -5.54 -4.15 0.76
CA THR A 101 -6.19 -4.59 -0.49
C THR A 101 -6.54 -6.07 -0.41
N ARG A 102 -7.47 -6.51 -1.27
CA ARG A 102 -7.72 -7.94 -1.43
C ARG A 102 -6.47 -8.63 -1.98
N PRO A 103 -6.26 -9.92 -1.70
CA PRO A 103 -5.06 -10.63 -2.19
C PRO A 103 -4.86 -10.53 -3.71
N GLU A 104 -5.91 -10.65 -4.50
CA GLU A 104 -5.83 -10.55 -5.95
C GLU A 104 -5.42 -9.15 -6.41
N ASP A 105 -5.89 -8.09 -5.74
CA ASP A 105 -5.52 -6.71 -6.05
C ASP A 105 -4.06 -6.44 -5.66
N ALA A 106 -3.66 -6.89 -4.48
CA ALA A 106 -2.28 -6.74 -4.01
C ALA A 106 -1.30 -7.45 -4.95
N LYS A 107 -1.63 -8.65 -5.41
CA LYS A 107 -0.82 -9.41 -6.36
C LYS A 107 -0.65 -8.65 -7.68
N TRP A 108 -1.73 -8.11 -8.22
CA TRP A 108 -1.69 -7.36 -9.48
C TRP A 108 -0.82 -6.11 -9.32
N ILE A 109 -1.03 -5.31 -8.28
CA ILE A 109 -0.29 -4.08 -8.00
C ILE A 109 1.19 -4.38 -7.78
N PHE A 110 1.52 -5.42 -7.02
CA PHE A 110 2.90 -5.81 -6.74
C PHE A 110 3.65 -6.20 -8.02
N ARG A 111 2.98 -6.91 -8.92
CA ARG A 111 3.60 -7.35 -10.20
C ARG A 111 3.69 -6.22 -11.21
N TRP A 112 2.77 -5.28 -11.20
CA TRP A 112 2.74 -4.17 -12.15
C TRP A 112 3.69 -3.02 -11.77
N THR A 113 3.86 -2.73 -10.48
CA THR A 113 4.70 -1.62 -10.01
C THR A 113 6.19 -1.88 -10.23
N GLN A 114 6.94 -0.78 -10.44
CA GLN A 114 8.40 -0.84 -10.57
C GLN A 114 9.07 -0.64 -9.22
N PRO A 115 10.21 -1.31 -8.97
CA PRO A 115 10.82 -2.34 -9.81
C PRO A 115 10.10 -3.70 -9.68
N ILE A 116 10.32 -4.55 -10.67
CA ILE A 116 9.85 -5.93 -10.60
C ILE A 116 10.72 -6.71 -9.61
N VAL A 117 10.10 -7.45 -8.69
CA VAL A 117 10.80 -8.30 -7.72
C VAL A 117 10.83 -9.73 -8.27
N PRO A 118 12.01 -10.28 -8.61
CA PRO A 118 12.11 -11.66 -8.99
C PRO A 118 11.64 -12.58 -7.85
N PHE A 119 11.01 -13.69 -8.19
CA PHE A 119 10.49 -14.64 -7.20
C PHE A 119 11.55 -15.09 -6.20
N GLY A 120 12.77 -15.36 -6.67
CA GLY A 120 13.86 -15.83 -5.83
C GLY A 120 14.46 -14.76 -4.90
N ALA A 121 14.25 -13.47 -5.18
CA ALA A 121 14.80 -12.40 -4.35
C ALA A 121 14.00 -12.18 -3.07
N GLY A 122 12.68 -12.31 -3.14
CA GLY A 122 11.77 -12.17 -1.99
C GLY A 122 11.60 -10.76 -1.44
N ASP A 123 12.66 -9.97 -1.41
CA ASP A 123 12.71 -8.64 -0.81
C ASP A 123 13.70 -7.77 -1.61
N ILE A 124 13.25 -6.58 -2.01
CA ILE A 124 14.10 -5.60 -2.69
C ILE A 124 13.92 -4.23 -2.06
N THR A 125 15.04 -3.61 -1.67
CA THR A 125 15.11 -2.21 -1.27
C THR A 125 15.56 -1.36 -2.45
N ILE A 126 14.87 -0.24 -2.68
CA ILE A 126 15.07 0.63 -3.83
C ILE A 126 15.71 1.93 -3.37
N SER A 127 16.78 2.35 -4.06
CA SER A 127 17.38 3.66 -3.88
C SER A 127 17.26 4.45 -5.18
N GLY A 128 16.84 5.73 -5.09
CA GLY A 128 16.70 6.62 -6.24
C GLY A 128 15.30 6.63 -6.85
N ASP A 129 15.19 7.14 -8.10
CA ASP A 129 13.91 7.51 -8.71
C ASP A 129 13.30 6.44 -9.63
N GLY A 130 13.73 5.20 -9.53
CA GLY A 130 13.30 4.12 -10.43
C GLY A 130 12.00 3.42 -10.07
N SER A 131 11.28 3.87 -9.04
CA SER A 131 10.09 3.18 -8.56
C SER A 131 8.79 3.89 -8.91
N THR A 132 7.69 3.12 -8.89
CA THR A 132 6.33 3.64 -9.01
C THR A 132 6.00 4.54 -7.81
N ARG A 133 5.36 5.68 -8.07
CA ARG A 133 4.95 6.63 -7.04
C ARG A 133 3.48 6.47 -6.68
N ILE A 134 3.20 6.70 -5.40
CA ILE A 134 1.86 6.63 -4.84
C ILE A 134 1.46 8.02 -4.36
N THR A 135 0.37 8.54 -4.91
CA THR A 135 -0.22 9.79 -4.48
C THR A 135 -1.44 9.48 -3.62
N VAL A 136 -1.44 9.97 -2.40
CA VAL A 136 -2.57 9.80 -1.48
C VAL A 136 -3.33 11.10 -1.43
N LEU A 137 -4.58 11.07 -1.86
CA LEU A 137 -5.49 12.21 -1.94
C LEU A 137 -6.57 12.09 -0.88
N GLU A 138 -7.00 13.22 -0.34
CA GLU A 138 -8.10 13.26 0.61
C GLU A 138 -9.43 12.95 -0.07
N GLY A 139 -9.65 13.52 -1.22
CA GLY A 139 -10.88 13.35 -1.97
C GLY A 139 -10.77 12.79 -3.36
#